data_bb12ca04ef8387d74a296c1febca92ee
#
_entry.id   bb12ca04ef8387d74a296c1febca92ee
#
_cell.length_a   1.000
_cell.length_b   1.000
_cell.length_c   1.000
_cell.angle_alpha   90.00
_cell.angle_beta   90.00
_cell.angle_gamma   90.00
#
_symmetry.space_group_name_H-M   'P 1'
#
loop_
_entity.id
_entity.type
_entity.pdbx_description
1 polymer ?
#
loop_
_entity_poly.entity_id
_entity_poly.type
_entity_poly.pdbx_seq_one_letter_code
_entity_poly.pdbx_strand_id
1 'polypeptide(L)'
;LSCKYLGSKLVIVMGHSNCGAIKAACDHYKGGNIGEIIELIDPAVSLEKTITEHRNSTNDLFVGKVCFHNVEIQMERILKRSSLLTEMIDRKEIGLIGAVYNLASGEVEFDHNHTYI
;
A
#
# COMPACT_ATOMS: atom_id res chain seq x y z
N LEU A 1 -4.51 -14.83 -11.49
CA LEU A 1 -4.41 -16.27 -11.75
C LEU A 1 -4.83 -17.12 -10.56
N SER A 2 -4.33 -16.82 -9.36
CA SER A 2 -4.68 -17.61 -8.19
C SER A 2 -6.19 -17.57 -7.89
N CYS A 3 -6.82 -16.41 -8.09
CA CYS A 3 -8.25 -16.25 -7.86
C CYS A 3 -9.09 -17.08 -8.82
N LYS A 4 -8.70 -17.14 -10.09
CA LYS A 4 -9.48 -17.84 -11.12
C LYS A 4 -9.22 -19.34 -11.15
N TYR A 5 -7.96 -19.74 -11.04
CA TYR A 5 -7.56 -21.14 -11.25
C TYR A 5 -7.31 -21.93 -9.96
N LEU A 6 -6.94 -21.25 -8.88
CA LEU A 6 -6.62 -21.90 -7.61
C LEU A 6 -7.73 -21.74 -6.56
N GLY A 7 -8.80 -21.00 -6.89
CA GLY A 7 -9.94 -20.83 -6.00
C GLY A 7 -9.69 -19.90 -4.81
N SER A 8 -8.67 -19.03 -4.88
CA SER A 8 -8.42 -18.05 -3.83
C SER A 8 -9.58 -17.05 -3.77
N LYS A 9 -10.09 -16.78 -2.56
CA LYS A 9 -11.26 -15.91 -2.36
C LYS A 9 -10.96 -14.57 -1.76
N LEU A 10 -9.74 -14.35 -1.29
CA LEU A 10 -9.32 -13.10 -0.69
C LEU A 10 -7.92 -12.74 -1.17
N VAL A 11 -7.78 -11.51 -1.64
CA VAL A 11 -6.49 -10.92 -2.02
C VAL A 11 -6.18 -9.81 -1.01
N ILE A 12 -5.01 -9.88 -0.40
CA ILE A 12 -4.57 -8.87 0.56
C ILE A 12 -3.38 -8.12 -0.05
N VAL A 13 -3.51 -6.80 -0.13
CA VAL A 13 -2.41 -5.91 -0.49
C VAL A 13 -1.81 -5.42 0.82
N MET A 14 -0.59 -5.84 1.12
CA MET A 14 0.01 -5.62 2.42
C MET A 14 1.30 -4.81 2.32
N GLY A 15 1.35 -3.72 3.10
CA GLY A 15 2.59 -3.04 3.42
C GLY A 15 3.13 -3.53 4.77
N HIS A 16 4.32 -3.11 5.11
CA HIS A 16 4.88 -3.42 6.43
C HIS A 16 5.56 -2.20 7.03
N SER A 17 5.65 -2.17 8.35
CA SER A 17 6.35 -1.12 9.06
C SER A 17 7.85 -1.16 8.73
N ASN A 18 8.50 -0.04 8.91
CA ASN A 18 9.95 0.07 8.76
C ASN A 18 10.48 -0.29 7.36
N CYS A 19 9.67 -0.06 6.34
CA CYS A 19 10.04 -0.34 4.94
C CYS A 19 11.08 0.66 4.44
N GLY A 20 12.24 0.14 3.98
CA GLY A 20 13.32 0.98 3.47
C GLY A 20 12.93 1.82 2.27
N ALA A 21 12.11 1.29 1.36
CA ALA A 21 11.66 2.03 0.19
C ALA A 21 10.72 3.18 0.57
N ILE A 22 9.82 2.97 1.51
CA ILE A 22 8.94 4.02 2.02
C ILE A 22 9.76 5.13 2.70
N LYS A 23 10.72 4.75 3.53
CA LYS A 23 11.61 5.72 4.20
C LYS A 23 12.41 6.55 3.21
N ALA A 24 12.93 5.92 2.16
CA ALA A 24 13.68 6.61 1.11
C ALA A 24 12.78 7.62 0.37
N ALA A 25 11.54 7.25 0.10
CA ALA A 25 10.58 8.17 -0.52
C ALA A 25 10.24 9.35 0.41
N CYS A 26 10.08 9.10 1.71
CA CYS A 26 9.85 10.15 2.70
C CYS A 26 11.02 11.15 2.76
N ASP A 27 12.24 10.67 2.53
CA ASP A 27 13.45 11.52 2.52
C ASP A 27 13.73 12.12 1.14
N HIS A 28 12.89 11.86 0.15
CA HIS A 28 13.06 12.30 -1.23
C HIS A 28 14.41 11.87 -1.82
N TYR A 29 14.84 10.67 -1.45
CA TYR A 29 16.09 10.10 -1.94
C TYR A 29 16.08 10.00 -3.46
N LYS A 30 17.15 10.42 -4.09
CA LYS A 30 17.30 10.41 -5.55
C LYS A 30 18.61 9.76 -5.91
N GLY A 31 18.56 8.60 -6.51
CA GLY A 31 19.76 7.95 -6.99
C GLY A 31 19.70 6.45 -6.81
N GLY A 32 20.69 5.78 -7.39
CA GLY A 32 20.77 4.34 -7.34
C GLY A 32 19.66 3.64 -8.14
N ASN A 33 19.56 2.34 -7.96
CA ASN A 33 18.63 1.49 -8.68
C ASN A 33 17.19 1.54 -8.14
N ILE A 34 16.95 2.28 -7.05
CA ILE A 34 15.63 2.36 -6.42
C ILE A 34 14.84 3.59 -6.82
N GLY A 35 15.40 4.45 -7.69
CA GLY A 35 14.73 5.69 -8.11
C GLY A 35 13.35 5.47 -8.70
N GLU A 36 13.18 4.45 -9.54
CA GLU A 36 11.88 4.12 -10.14
C GLU A 36 10.87 3.68 -9.10
N ILE A 37 11.31 2.90 -8.09
CA ILE A 37 10.44 2.46 -6.99
C ILE A 37 10.01 3.66 -6.17
N ILE A 38 10.92 4.60 -5.90
CA ILE A 38 10.61 5.81 -5.14
C ILE A 38 9.59 6.68 -5.89
N GLU A 39 9.71 6.80 -7.21
CA GLU A 39 8.74 7.54 -8.03
C GLU A 39 7.33 6.94 -7.91
N LEU A 40 7.22 5.62 -7.78
CA LEU A 40 5.94 4.96 -7.59
C LEU A 40 5.34 5.24 -6.20
N ILE A 41 6.17 5.55 -5.22
CA ILE A 41 5.72 5.83 -3.84
C ILE A 41 5.48 7.33 -3.61
N ASP A 42 6.11 8.21 -4.37
CA ASP A 42 5.98 9.67 -4.21
C ASP A 42 4.53 10.16 -4.11
N PRO A 43 3.56 9.64 -4.89
CA PRO A 43 2.17 10.04 -4.74
C PRO A 43 1.63 9.81 -3.32
N ALA A 44 2.07 8.75 -2.65
CA ALA A 44 1.65 8.47 -1.27
C ALA A 44 2.20 9.52 -0.29
N VAL A 45 3.44 9.96 -0.50
CA VAL A 45 4.03 11.05 0.29
C VAL A 45 3.23 12.32 0.10
N SER A 46 2.85 12.63 -1.13
CA SER A 46 2.07 13.84 -1.46
C SER A 46 0.65 13.81 -0.89
N LEU A 47 0.05 12.64 -0.77
CA LEU A 47 -1.29 12.48 -0.20
C LEU A 47 -1.30 12.73 1.32
N GLU A 48 -0.19 12.50 2.01
CA GLU A 48 -0.13 12.74 3.44
C GLU A 48 0.01 14.24 3.71
N LYS A 49 -1.06 14.85 4.18
CA LYS A 49 -1.14 16.29 4.42
C LYS A 49 -1.41 16.67 5.88
N THR A 50 -1.65 15.67 6.73
CA THR A 50 -1.96 15.93 8.15
C THR A 50 -0.72 16.25 8.97
N ILE A 51 0.44 15.72 8.56
CA ILE A 51 1.71 15.98 9.22
C ILE A 51 2.46 17.04 8.41
N THR A 52 2.71 18.20 9.03
CA THR A 52 3.33 19.36 8.38
C THR A 52 4.77 19.60 8.81
N GLU A 53 5.21 18.95 9.89
CA GLU A 53 6.57 19.07 10.41
C GLU A 53 7.25 17.70 10.49
N HIS A 54 8.57 17.71 10.38
CA HIS A 54 9.36 16.45 10.41
C HIS A 54 8.87 15.41 9.42
N ARG A 55 8.69 15.85 8.18
CA ARG A 55 8.21 15.00 7.07
C ARG A 55 9.39 14.23 6.46
N ASN A 56 9.90 13.26 7.21
CA ASN A 56 11.06 12.46 6.79
C ASN A 56 11.05 11.09 7.48
N SER A 57 12.04 10.26 7.17
CA SER A 57 12.14 8.89 7.67
C SER A 57 12.35 8.78 9.17
N THR A 58 12.72 9.86 9.86
CA THR A 58 12.89 9.83 11.32
C THR A 58 11.57 9.95 12.06
N ASN A 59 10.50 10.34 11.39
CA ASN A 59 9.17 10.44 11.98
C ASN A 59 8.38 9.17 11.66
N ASP A 60 8.34 8.24 12.60
CA ASP A 60 7.65 6.95 12.42
C ASP A 60 6.16 7.10 12.11
N LEU A 61 5.51 8.11 12.69
CA LEU A 61 4.09 8.38 12.40
C LEU A 61 3.91 8.80 10.94
N PHE A 62 4.77 9.67 10.43
CA PHE A 62 4.74 10.08 9.04
C PHE A 62 4.99 8.90 8.10
N VAL A 63 6.02 8.11 8.35
CA VAL A 63 6.35 6.91 7.56
C VAL A 63 5.18 5.93 7.56
N GLY A 64 4.56 5.71 8.71
CA GLY A 64 3.40 4.82 8.84
C GLY A 64 2.21 5.28 8.02
N LYS A 65 1.90 6.57 8.04
CA LYS A 65 0.80 7.14 7.24
C LYS A 65 1.09 7.05 5.75
N VAL A 66 2.31 7.32 5.33
CA VAL A 66 2.72 7.16 3.93
C VAL A 66 2.58 5.72 3.50
N CYS A 67 2.95 4.77 4.35
CA CYS A 67 2.79 3.35 4.07
C CYS A 67 1.32 2.99 3.79
N PHE A 68 0.39 3.47 4.61
CA PHE A 68 -1.04 3.28 4.39
C PHE A 68 -1.51 3.86 3.07
N HIS A 69 -1.14 5.10 2.77
CA HIS A 69 -1.49 5.73 1.50
C HIS A 69 -0.93 4.95 0.31
N ASN A 70 0.27 4.42 0.45
CA ASN A 70 0.86 3.61 -0.61
C ASN A 70 0.09 2.32 -0.86
N VAL A 71 -0.36 1.64 0.19
CA VAL A 71 -1.22 0.45 0.05
C VAL A 71 -2.51 0.81 -0.70
N GLU A 72 -3.14 1.91 -0.34
CA GLU A 72 -4.36 2.39 -1.01
C GLU A 72 -4.13 2.66 -2.50
N ILE A 73 -3.02 3.31 -2.84
CA ILE A 73 -2.66 3.60 -4.23
C ILE A 73 -2.42 2.32 -5.02
N GLN A 74 -1.73 1.35 -4.42
CA GLN A 74 -1.49 0.07 -5.08
C GLN A 74 -2.78 -0.69 -5.33
N MET A 75 -3.73 -0.65 -4.39
CA MET A 75 -5.05 -1.26 -4.58
C MET A 75 -5.79 -0.63 -5.76
N GLU A 76 -5.79 0.70 -5.84
CA GLU A 76 -6.40 1.41 -6.95
C GLU A 76 -5.76 1.06 -8.29
N ARG A 77 -4.45 0.93 -8.32
CA ARG A 77 -3.72 0.52 -9.53
C ARG A 77 -4.09 -0.89 -9.97
N ILE A 78 -4.20 -1.82 -9.02
CA ILE A 78 -4.63 -3.19 -9.30
C ILE A 78 -6.01 -3.19 -9.93
N LEU A 79 -6.96 -2.46 -9.36
CA LEU A 79 -8.33 -2.38 -9.86
C LEU A 79 -8.40 -1.76 -11.25
N LYS A 80 -7.58 -0.75 -11.53
CA LYS A 80 -7.54 -0.11 -12.84
C LYS A 80 -6.91 -0.98 -13.93
N ARG A 81 -5.91 -1.78 -13.56
CA ARG A 81 -5.13 -2.57 -14.53
C ARG A 81 -5.69 -3.96 -14.75
N SER A 82 -6.48 -4.49 -13.82
CA SER A 82 -7.03 -5.83 -13.94
C SER A 82 -8.55 -5.78 -14.02
N SER A 83 -9.08 -5.83 -15.25
CA SER A 83 -10.53 -5.93 -15.46
C SER A 83 -11.08 -7.25 -14.92
N LEU A 84 -10.31 -8.33 -15.00
CA LEU A 84 -10.71 -9.62 -14.45
C LEU A 84 -10.91 -9.55 -12.94
N LEU A 85 -9.97 -8.97 -12.20
CA LEU A 85 -10.07 -8.82 -10.75
C LEU A 85 -11.26 -7.95 -10.36
N THR A 86 -11.43 -6.82 -11.02
CA THR A 86 -12.56 -5.93 -10.77
C THR A 86 -13.90 -6.65 -10.99
N GLU A 87 -14.00 -7.41 -12.07
CA GLU A 87 -15.20 -8.17 -12.40
C GLU A 87 -15.49 -9.23 -11.34
N MET A 88 -14.47 -9.96 -10.88
CA MET A 88 -14.63 -10.95 -9.83
C MET A 88 -15.07 -10.34 -8.49
N ILE A 89 -14.56 -9.16 -8.15
CA ILE A 89 -14.99 -8.43 -6.96
C ILE A 89 -16.45 -7.99 -7.09
N ASP A 90 -16.85 -7.45 -8.25
CA ASP A 90 -18.22 -7.03 -8.50
C ASP A 90 -19.21 -8.17 -8.42
N ARG A 91 -18.81 -9.37 -8.81
CA ARG A 91 -19.61 -10.58 -8.72
C ARG A 91 -19.56 -11.24 -7.34
N LYS A 92 -18.80 -10.67 -6.42
CA LYS A 92 -18.59 -11.20 -5.07
C LYS A 92 -17.95 -12.59 -5.05
N GLU A 93 -17.15 -12.89 -6.05
CA GLU A 93 -16.38 -14.14 -6.13
C GLU A 93 -15.10 -14.05 -5.28
N ILE A 94 -14.52 -12.85 -5.16
CA ILE A 94 -13.35 -12.58 -4.33
C ILE A 94 -13.51 -11.25 -3.59
N GLY A 95 -12.72 -11.08 -2.54
CA GLY A 95 -12.54 -9.80 -1.87
C GLY A 95 -11.13 -9.27 -2.05
N LEU A 96 -10.98 -7.96 -1.90
CA LEU A 96 -9.68 -7.27 -1.92
C LEU A 96 -9.61 -6.38 -0.67
N ILE A 97 -8.54 -6.51 0.09
CA ILE A 97 -8.36 -5.74 1.32
C ILE A 97 -6.93 -5.21 1.42
N GLY A 98 -6.80 -4.00 1.93
CA GLY A 98 -5.51 -3.40 2.24
C GLY A 98 -5.15 -3.57 3.69
N ALA A 99 -3.88 -3.76 3.99
CA ALA A 99 -3.40 -3.93 5.36
C ALA A 99 -1.95 -3.50 5.50
N VAL A 100 -1.55 -3.18 6.72
CA VAL A 100 -0.15 -2.90 7.06
C VAL A 100 0.25 -3.80 8.23
N TYR A 101 1.33 -4.54 8.04
CA TYR A 101 1.89 -5.41 9.06
C TYR A 101 2.93 -4.66 9.89
N ASN A 102 2.77 -4.67 11.21
CA ASN A 102 3.74 -4.07 12.13
C ASN A 102 4.76 -5.13 12.55
N LEU A 103 5.99 -4.98 12.08
CA LEU A 103 7.07 -5.93 12.36
C LEU A 103 7.44 -6.01 13.84
N ALA A 104 7.27 -4.92 14.57
CA ALA A 104 7.64 -4.88 16.00
C ALA A 104 6.61 -5.57 16.87
N SER A 105 5.31 -5.40 16.60
CA SER A 105 4.22 -5.96 17.41
C SER A 105 3.68 -7.27 16.86
N GLY A 106 3.92 -7.58 15.59
CA GLY A 106 3.31 -8.72 14.91
C GLY A 106 1.85 -8.50 14.56
N GLU A 107 1.33 -7.31 14.73
CA GLU A 107 -0.06 -6.98 14.45
C GLU A 107 -0.27 -6.57 13.00
N VAL A 108 -1.47 -6.85 12.48
CA VAL A 108 -1.90 -6.43 11.15
C VAL A 108 -3.02 -5.40 11.33
N GLU A 109 -2.83 -4.23 10.74
CA GLU A 109 -3.86 -3.18 10.74
C GLU A 109 -4.52 -3.15 9.36
N PHE A 110 -5.82 -3.42 9.30
CA PHE A 110 -6.59 -3.44 8.06
C PHE A 110 -7.10 -2.05 7.70
N ASP A 111 -7.11 -1.75 6.42
CA ASP A 111 -7.66 -0.50 5.89
C ASP A 111 -9.15 -0.68 5.65
N HIS A 112 -9.96 -0.23 6.62
CA HIS A 112 -11.41 -0.36 6.55
C HIS A 112 -12.07 0.51 5.48
N ASN A 113 -11.37 1.54 5.00
CA ASN A 113 -11.88 2.41 3.95
C ASN A 113 -11.62 1.84 2.54
N HIS A 114 -10.71 0.87 2.43
CA HIS A 114 -10.33 0.23 1.17
C HIS A 114 -10.47 -1.28 1.31
N THR A 115 -11.67 -1.72 1.67
CA THR A 115 -12.03 -3.13 1.79
C THR A 115 -13.15 -3.40 0.79
N TYR A 116 -12.86 -4.23 -0.19
CA TYR A 116 -13.81 -4.62 -1.24
C TYR A 116 -14.19 -6.08 -1.04
N ILE A 117 -15.28 -6.29 -0.33
CA ILE A 117 -15.78 -7.63 0.01
C ILE A 117 -17.21 -7.82 -0.47
#